data_bdaa5aad4ea188c576d57aebe236f643
#
_entry.id   bdaa5aad4ea188c576d57aebe236f643
#
_cell.length_a   1.000
_cell.length_b   1.000
_cell.length_c   1.000
_cell.angle_alpha   90.00
_cell.angle_beta   90.00
_cell.angle_gamma   90.00
#
_symmetry.space_group_name_H-M   'P 1'
#
loop_
_entity.id
_entity.type
_entity.pdbx_description
1 polymer ?
#
loop_
_entity_poly.entity_id
_entity_poly.type
_entity_poly.pdbx_seq_one_letter_code
_entity_poly.pdbx_strand_id
1 'polypeptide(L)'
;MQLNKQFRQFGHKMTAGRETTIDVLSETDEHLSAEDIYIKVHSVNPKIGLTTVYRTLELLINMGLVSKFDFGDGRARYELAEGIKGAKHHHHLVCAGCGRIVDYSEFVDEEKTFFKRIERELSRKYAFRITNHLVQFYGLCKKCEED
;
A
#
# COMPACT_ATOMS: atom_id res chain seq x y z
N MET A 1 -10.00 -17.75 2.80
CA MET A 1 -10.28 -18.60 1.63
C MET A 1 -9.95 -17.91 0.31
N GLN A 2 -10.29 -16.65 0.13
CA GLN A 2 -10.02 -15.91 -1.11
C GLN A 2 -8.52 -15.68 -1.38
N LEU A 3 -7.75 -15.28 -0.38
CA LEU A 3 -6.29 -15.07 -0.50
C LEU A 3 -5.55 -16.34 -0.90
N ASN A 4 -5.84 -17.49 -0.28
CA ASN A 4 -5.21 -18.76 -0.64
C ASN A 4 -5.45 -19.14 -2.11
N LYS A 5 -6.63 -18.82 -2.65
CA LYS A 5 -6.94 -19.04 -4.06
C LYS A 5 -6.10 -18.12 -4.96
N GLN A 6 -5.97 -16.84 -4.59
CA GLN A 6 -5.12 -15.90 -5.32
C GLN A 6 -3.65 -16.35 -5.32
N PHE A 7 -3.10 -16.75 -4.17
CA PHE A 7 -1.73 -17.30 -4.11
C PHE A 7 -1.52 -18.47 -5.06
N ARG A 8 -2.46 -19.42 -5.11
CA ARG A 8 -2.39 -20.57 -6.02
C ARG A 8 -2.46 -20.16 -7.49
N GLN A 9 -3.27 -19.17 -7.84
CA GLN A 9 -3.35 -18.65 -9.21
C GLN A 9 -2.03 -18.06 -9.69
N PHE A 10 -1.24 -17.47 -8.78
CA PHE A 10 0.11 -16.96 -9.05
C PHE A 10 1.20 -18.03 -8.90
N GLY A 11 0.85 -19.30 -8.70
CA GLY A 11 1.81 -20.38 -8.53
C GLY A 11 2.49 -20.44 -7.17
N HIS A 12 1.93 -19.76 -6.16
CA HIS A 12 2.49 -19.67 -4.82
C HIS A 12 1.60 -20.36 -3.78
N LYS A 13 2.23 -20.76 -2.67
CA LYS A 13 1.54 -21.29 -1.50
C LYS A 13 1.50 -20.24 -0.39
N MET A 14 0.44 -20.22 0.39
CA MET A 14 0.43 -19.49 1.66
C MET A 14 1.40 -20.15 2.63
N THR A 15 2.22 -19.35 3.27
CA THR A 15 3.15 -19.78 4.33
C THR A 15 2.89 -18.96 5.58
N ALA A 16 3.34 -19.45 6.74
CA ALA A 16 3.20 -18.73 8.00
C ALA A 16 3.78 -17.31 7.93
N GLY A 17 4.93 -17.12 7.27
CA GLY A 17 5.54 -15.80 7.11
C GLY A 17 4.69 -14.86 6.26
N ARG A 18 4.08 -15.33 5.20
CA ARG A 18 3.19 -14.56 4.33
C ARG A 18 1.89 -14.19 5.04
N GLU A 19 1.28 -15.15 5.71
CA GLU A 19 0.06 -14.95 6.48
C GLU A 19 0.27 -13.93 7.60
N THR A 20 1.31 -14.11 8.43
CA THR A 20 1.64 -13.18 9.51
C THR A 20 1.91 -11.77 8.99
N THR A 21 2.61 -11.62 7.86
CA THR A 21 2.86 -10.30 7.25
C THR A 21 1.56 -9.62 6.80
N ILE A 22 0.65 -10.37 6.19
CA ILE A 22 -0.66 -9.84 5.77
C ILE A 22 -1.50 -9.47 7.00
N ASP A 23 -1.50 -10.28 8.05
CA ASP A 23 -2.25 -10.02 9.27
C ASP A 23 -1.74 -8.75 9.96
N VAL A 24 -0.43 -8.58 10.10
CA VAL A 24 0.19 -7.35 10.63
C VAL A 24 -0.27 -6.11 9.85
N LEU A 25 -0.27 -6.19 8.52
CA LEU A 25 -0.74 -5.07 7.69
C LEU A 25 -2.26 -4.83 7.81
N SER A 26 -3.05 -5.86 8.09
CA SER A 26 -4.51 -5.73 8.24
C SER A 26 -4.95 -5.17 9.60
N GLU A 27 -4.09 -5.28 10.60
CA GLU A 27 -4.37 -4.88 11.98
C GLU A 27 -3.90 -3.46 12.32
N THR A 28 -3.36 -2.73 11.35
CA THR A 28 -2.83 -1.39 11.57
C THR A 28 -3.37 -0.37 10.58
N ASP A 29 -3.60 0.84 11.07
CA ASP A 29 -3.86 2.03 10.25
C ASP A 29 -2.59 2.87 10.05
N GLU A 30 -1.43 2.38 10.53
CA GLU A 30 -0.15 3.05 10.41
C GLU A 30 0.50 2.78 9.03
N HIS A 31 1.26 3.76 8.57
CA HIS A 31 2.09 3.65 7.36
C HIS A 31 3.42 2.99 7.73
N LEU A 32 3.49 1.67 7.64
CA LEU A 32 4.63 0.88 8.10
C LEU A 32 5.72 0.76 7.04
N SER A 33 6.98 0.95 7.44
CA SER A 33 8.15 0.52 6.66
C SER A 33 8.34 -1.00 6.74
N ALA A 34 9.22 -1.57 5.92
CA ALA A 34 9.54 -3.00 5.99
C ALA A 34 10.12 -3.39 7.35
N GLU A 35 10.93 -2.52 7.95
CA GLU A 35 11.51 -2.72 9.29
C GLU A 35 10.44 -2.70 10.38
N ASP A 36 9.47 -1.78 10.30
CA ASP A 36 8.35 -1.72 11.23
C ASP A 36 7.50 -2.99 11.15
N ILE A 37 7.23 -3.44 9.92
CA ILE A 37 6.51 -4.70 9.65
C ILE A 37 7.30 -5.87 10.24
N TYR A 38 8.61 -5.92 10.01
CA TYR A 38 9.47 -6.97 10.57
C TYR A 38 9.38 -7.04 12.09
N ILE A 39 9.47 -5.90 12.78
CA ILE A 39 9.38 -5.84 14.25
C ILE A 39 8.05 -6.45 14.73
N LYS A 40 6.95 -6.08 14.09
CA LYS A 40 5.62 -6.61 14.43
C LYS A 40 5.50 -8.12 14.09
N VAL A 41 5.96 -8.54 12.91
CA VAL A 41 5.95 -9.95 12.48
C VAL A 41 6.81 -10.80 13.40
N HIS A 42 8.02 -10.34 13.73
CA HIS A 42 8.95 -11.03 14.60
C HIS A 42 8.40 -11.19 16.04
N SER A 43 7.63 -10.23 16.52
CA SER A 43 6.97 -10.34 17.83
C SER A 43 5.91 -11.44 17.87
N VAL A 44 5.25 -11.71 16.75
CA VAL A 44 4.24 -12.79 16.60
C VAL A 44 4.93 -14.14 16.34
N ASN A 45 5.91 -14.16 15.46
CA ASN A 45 6.65 -15.35 15.09
C ASN A 45 8.15 -15.07 14.97
N PRO A 46 8.94 -15.33 16.02
CA PRO A 46 10.38 -15.05 16.05
C PRO A 46 11.22 -15.82 15.03
N LYS A 47 10.66 -16.83 14.37
CA LYS A 47 11.34 -17.57 13.32
C LYS A 47 11.36 -16.84 11.97
N ILE A 48 10.55 -15.79 11.80
CA ILE A 48 10.49 -15.03 10.58
C ILE A 48 11.52 -13.90 10.63
N GLY A 49 12.50 -13.98 9.73
CA GLY A 49 13.57 -12.98 9.61
C GLY A 49 13.21 -11.81 8.68
N LEU A 50 14.03 -10.76 8.72
CA LEU A 50 13.85 -9.55 7.91
C LEU A 50 13.84 -9.85 6.40
N THR A 51 14.74 -10.71 5.93
CA THR A 51 14.79 -11.11 4.51
C THR A 51 13.49 -11.76 4.05
N THR A 52 12.87 -12.59 4.90
CA THR A 52 11.57 -13.21 4.60
C THR A 52 10.47 -12.15 4.48
N VAL A 53 10.47 -11.14 5.35
CA VAL A 53 9.52 -10.01 5.27
C VAL A 53 9.69 -9.25 3.96
N TYR A 54 10.90 -8.87 3.56
CA TYR A 54 11.18 -8.18 2.30
C TYR A 54 10.72 -8.99 1.08
N ARG A 55 11.08 -10.27 1.02
CA ARG A 55 10.65 -11.17 -0.07
C ARG A 55 9.14 -11.35 -0.11
N THR A 56 8.50 -11.39 1.05
CA THR A 56 7.05 -11.46 1.14
C THR A 56 6.40 -10.19 0.61
N LEU A 57 6.89 -9.01 1.01
CA LEU A 57 6.38 -7.73 0.51
C LEU A 57 6.53 -7.59 -1.00
N GLU A 58 7.69 -7.95 -1.57
CA GLU A 58 7.88 -7.95 -3.02
C GLU A 58 6.89 -8.86 -3.73
N LEU A 59 6.68 -10.07 -3.21
CA LEU A 59 5.69 -11.00 -3.76
C LEU A 59 4.28 -10.43 -3.71
N LEU A 60 3.89 -9.86 -2.58
CA LEU A 60 2.56 -9.27 -2.39
C LEU A 60 2.32 -8.06 -3.31
N ILE A 61 3.35 -7.25 -3.54
CA ILE A 61 3.30 -6.13 -4.51
C ILE A 61 3.10 -6.68 -5.94
N ASN A 62 3.88 -7.67 -6.34
CA ASN A 62 3.76 -8.31 -7.66
C ASN A 62 2.40 -8.96 -7.89
N MET A 63 1.76 -9.45 -6.82
CA MET A 63 0.41 -9.99 -6.86
C MET A 63 -0.69 -8.91 -6.79
N GLY A 64 -0.34 -7.63 -6.61
CA GLY A 64 -1.30 -6.54 -6.43
C GLY A 64 -2.06 -6.56 -5.09
N LEU A 65 -1.53 -7.25 -4.09
CA LEU A 65 -2.14 -7.38 -2.75
C LEU A 65 -1.64 -6.32 -1.77
N VAL A 66 -0.49 -5.72 -2.04
CA VAL A 66 0.13 -4.66 -1.25
C VAL A 66 0.54 -3.52 -2.16
N SER A 67 0.31 -2.31 -1.71
CA SER A 67 0.80 -1.07 -2.33
C SER A 67 2.04 -0.57 -1.59
N LYS A 68 3.00 -0.08 -2.37
CA LYS A 68 4.23 0.54 -1.86
C LYS A 68 4.18 2.03 -2.14
N PHE A 69 4.45 2.84 -1.14
CA PHE A 69 4.44 4.29 -1.22
C PHE A 69 5.80 4.89 -0.83
N ASP A 70 6.18 5.95 -1.52
CA ASP A 70 7.23 6.86 -1.11
C ASP A 70 6.59 8.21 -0.77
N PHE A 71 6.75 8.65 0.48
CA PHE A 71 6.22 9.93 0.97
C PHE A 71 7.27 11.05 0.96
N GLY A 72 8.41 10.84 0.31
CA GLY A 72 9.45 11.84 0.15
C GLY A 72 10.50 11.87 1.26
N ASP A 73 10.46 10.93 2.21
CA ASP A 73 11.42 10.79 3.32
C ASP A 73 12.49 9.71 3.10
N GLY A 74 12.53 9.13 1.91
CA GLY A 74 13.48 8.08 1.55
C GLY A 74 13.16 6.69 2.14
N ARG A 75 12.02 6.54 2.83
CA ARG A 75 11.55 5.26 3.39
C ARG A 75 10.28 4.82 2.69
N ALA A 76 10.31 3.63 2.10
CA ALA A 76 9.09 3.02 1.56
C ALA A 76 8.13 2.64 2.69
N ARG A 77 6.83 2.82 2.44
CA ARG A 77 5.74 2.38 3.29
C ARG A 77 4.87 1.39 2.53
N TYR A 78 4.22 0.51 3.27
CA TYR A 78 3.45 -0.60 2.70
C TYR A 78 2.06 -0.65 3.32
N GLU A 79 1.06 -0.85 2.48
CA GLU A 79 -0.34 -0.97 2.88
C GLU A 79 -1.00 -2.07 2.07
N LEU A 80 -2.03 -2.71 2.63
CA LEU A 80 -2.87 -3.63 1.87
C LEU A 80 -3.60 -2.90 0.75
N ALA A 81 -3.66 -3.52 -0.42
CA ALA A 81 -4.45 -3.01 -1.53
C ALA A 81 -5.95 -3.01 -1.19
N GLU A 82 -6.69 -2.12 -1.84
CA GLU A 82 -8.14 -2.01 -1.67
C GLU A 82 -8.84 -3.38 -1.82
N GLY A 83 -9.75 -3.67 -0.92
CA GLY A 83 -10.54 -4.92 -0.89
C GLY A 83 -9.83 -6.11 -0.25
N ILE A 84 -8.54 -6.01 0.05
CA ILE A 84 -7.81 -7.07 0.76
C ILE A 84 -8.04 -6.92 2.26
N LYS A 85 -8.58 -7.97 2.89
CA LYS A 85 -8.90 -7.97 4.32
C LYS A 85 -9.69 -6.73 4.79
N GLY A 86 -10.56 -6.18 3.93
CA GLY A 86 -11.37 -5.02 4.26
C GLY A 86 -10.68 -3.66 4.10
N ALA A 87 -9.47 -3.61 3.58
CA ALA A 87 -8.76 -2.37 3.29
C ALA A 87 -9.60 -1.48 2.35
N LYS A 88 -9.81 -0.23 2.74
CA LYS A 88 -10.59 0.75 1.98
C LYS A 88 -9.68 1.59 1.10
N HIS A 89 -10.24 2.05 -0.01
CA HIS A 89 -9.54 3.01 -0.86
C HIS A 89 -9.40 4.35 -0.15
N HIS A 90 -8.20 4.89 -0.14
CA HIS A 90 -7.88 6.21 0.39
C HIS A 90 -6.68 6.78 -0.35
N HIS A 91 -6.48 8.08 -0.20
CA HIS A 91 -5.33 8.80 -0.71
C HIS A 91 -4.63 9.54 0.43
N HIS A 92 -3.50 10.15 0.16
CA HIS A 92 -2.63 10.73 1.17
C HIS A 92 -2.40 12.23 0.94
N LEU A 93 -2.45 12.99 2.05
CA LEU A 93 -1.88 14.33 2.15
C LEU A 93 -0.55 14.22 2.90
N VAL A 94 0.51 14.76 2.34
CA VAL A 94 1.86 14.69 2.93
C VAL A 94 2.34 16.10 3.25
N CYS A 95 2.67 16.36 4.51
CA CYS A 95 3.29 17.61 4.92
C CYS A 95 4.78 17.58 4.62
N ALA A 96 5.25 18.45 3.73
CA ALA A 96 6.66 18.58 3.38
C ALA A 96 7.51 19.16 4.53
N GLY A 97 6.89 19.82 5.51
CA GLY A 97 7.59 20.39 6.67
C GLY A 97 7.89 19.34 7.75
N CYS A 98 6.87 18.68 8.27
CA CYS A 98 7.03 17.74 9.40
C CYS A 98 6.88 16.26 9.04
N GLY A 99 6.58 15.93 7.78
CA GLY A 99 6.39 14.54 7.33
C GLY A 99 5.05 13.93 7.74
N ARG A 100 4.14 14.69 8.34
CA ARG A 100 2.81 14.19 8.71
C ARG A 100 2.07 13.68 7.49
N ILE A 101 1.48 12.50 7.62
CA ILE A 101 0.65 11.88 6.60
C ILE A 101 -0.79 11.85 7.11
N VAL A 102 -1.72 12.27 6.27
CA VAL A 102 -3.16 12.22 6.54
C VAL A 102 -3.83 11.40 5.46
N ASP A 103 -4.52 10.34 5.85
CA ASP A 103 -5.36 9.58 4.95
C ASP A 103 -6.69 10.31 4.76
N TYR A 104 -7.15 10.37 3.52
CA TYR A 104 -8.47 10.88 3.23
C TYR A 104 -9.22 9.93 2.29
N SER A 105 -10.51 9.86 2.47
CA SER A 105 -11.44 9.08 1.63
C SER A 105 -12.56 9.93 1.06
N GLU A 106 -12.62 11.19 1.44
CA GLU A 106 -13.51 12.18 0.83
C GLU A 106 -13.14 12.35 -0.66
N PHE A 107 -14.14 12.51 -1.51
CA PHE A 107 -14.00 12.66 -2.96
C PHE A 107 -13.41 11.46 -3.71
N VAL A 108 -13.15 10.35 -3.04
CA VAL A 108 -12.54 9.16 -3.65
C VAL A 108 -13.40 8.59 -4.79
N ASP A 109 -14.72 8.61 -4.66
CA ASP A 109 -15.62 8.10 -5.70
C ASP A 109 -15.60 8.99 -6.95
N GLU A 110 -15.55 10.32 -6.77
CA GLU A 110 -15.38 11.30 -7.84
C GLU A 110 -14.02 11.14 -8.51
N GLU A 111 -12.96 10.97 -7.73
CA GLU A 111 -11.60 10.73 -8.24
C GLU A 111 -11.55 9.44 -9.05
N LYS A 112 -12.12 8.34 -8.56
CA LYS A 112 -12.19 7.06 -9.29
C LYS A 112 -12.89 7.21 -10.64
N THR A 113 -14.01 7.89 -10.69
CA THR A 113 -14.76 8.13 -11.94
C THR A 113 -13.95 8.96 -12.93
N PHE A 114 -13.30 10.00 -12.44
CA PHE A 114 -12.45 10.89 -13.24
C PHE A 114 -11.23 10.14 -13.81
N PHE A 115 -10.49 9.42 -12.96
CA PHE A 115 -9.30 8.69 -13.39
C PHE A 115 -9.64 7.52 -14.32
N LYS A 116 -10.73 6.80 -14.13
CA LYS A 116 -11.17 5.75 -15.08
C LYS A 116 -11.39 6.30 -16.47
N ARG A 117 -11.97 7.50 -16.58
CA ARG A 117 -12.14 8.17 -17.88
C ARG A 117 -10.80 8.53 -18.50
N ILE A 118 -9.89 9.14 -17.73
CA ILE A 118 -8.56 9.52 -18.21
C ILE A 118 -7.77 8.28 -18.64
N GLU A 119 -7.73 7.24 -17.81
CA GLU A 119 -7.02 6.00 -18.11
C GLU A 119 -7.51 5.36 -19.41
N ARG A 120 -8.81 5.33 -19.63
CA ARG A 120 -9.40 4.80 -20.87
C ARG A 120 -8.95 5.62 -22.09
N GLU A 121 -9.02 6.94 -22.02
CA GLU A 121 -8.64 7.82 -23.13
C GLU A 121 -7.13 7.78 -23.43
N LEU A 122 -6.29 7.77 -22.39
CA LEU A 122 -4.84 7.65 -22.53
C LEU A 122 -4.44 6.27 -23.06
N SER A 123 -5.07 5.21 -22.57
CA SER A 123 -4.83 3.84 -23.05
C SER A 123 -5.14 3.72 -24.54
N ARG A 124 -6.24 4.32 -24.99
CA ARG A 124 -6.63 4.34 -26.39
C ARG A 124 -5.68 5.18 -27.25
N LYS A 125 -5.34 6.39 -26.79
CA LYS A 125 -4.51 7.35 -27.54
C LYS A 125 -3.07 6.86 -27.73
N TYR A 126 -2.49 6.27 -26.68
CA TYR A 126 -1.09 5.84 -26.67
C TYR A 126 -0.87 4.35 -26.81
N ALA A 127 -1.92 3.57 -27.06
CA ALA A 127 -1.88 2.09 -27.10
C ALA A 127 -1.19 1.52 -25.83
N PHE A 128 -1.54 2.06 -24.65
CA PHE A 128 -0.90 1.78 -23.37
C PHE A 128 -1.87 1.07 -22.43
N ARG A 129 -1.43 -0.02 -21.79
CA ARG A 129 -2.21 -0.72 -20.77
C ARG A 129 -1.92 -0.12 -19.40
N ILE A 130 -2.77 0.76 -18.93
CA ILE A 130 -2.68 1.34 -17.59
C ILE A 130 -3.22 0.34 -16.58
N THR A 131 -2.43 -0.01 -15.57
CA THR A 131 -2.81 -0.99 -14.54
C THR A 131 -3.07 -0.34 -13.18
N ASN A 132 -2.51 0.84 -12.94
CA ASN A 132 -2.66 1.56 -11.67
C ASN A 132 -2.30 3.03 -11.83
N HIS A 133 -2.68 3.84 -10.85
CA HIS A 133 -2.26 5.22 -10.68
C HIS A 133 -2.04 5.52 -9.19
N LEU A 134 -1.34 6.59 -8.90
CA LEU A 134 -1.08 7.08 -7.54
C LEU A 134 -1.54 8.54 -7.42
N VAL A 135 -2.26 8.84 -6.34
CA VAL A 135 -2.65 10.20 -5.97
C VAL A 135 -2.07 10.54 -4.61
N GLN A 136 -1.20 11.53 -4.58
CA GLN A 136 -0.68 12.12 -3.35
C GLN A 136 -0.64 13.63 -3.49
N PHE A 137 -1.06 14.33 -2.45
CA PHE A 137 -0.94 15.79 -2.36
C PHE A 137 0.15 16.16 -1.38
N TYR A 138 1.00 17.09 -1.77
CA TYR A 138 2.09 17.61 -0.95
C TYR A 138 1.83 19.07 -0.60
N GLY A 139 2.09 19.46 0.62
CA GLY A 139 1.90 20.83 1.08
C GLY A 139 2.44 21.01 2.50
N LEU A 140 1.92 22.00 3.20
CA LEU A 140 2.25 22.26 4.60
C LEU A 140 0.99 22.10 5.46
N CYS A 141 1.12 21.40 6.57
CA CYS A 141 0.06 21.40 7.56
C CYS A 141 0.00 22.75 8.28
N LYS A 142 -1.11 23.08 8.92
CA LYS A 142 -1.32 24.37 9.57
C LYS A 142 -0.16 24.77 10.48
N LYS A 143 0.36 23.82 11.28
CA LYS A 143 1.49 24.06 12.17
C LYS A 143 2.77 24.47 11.41
N CYS A 144 3.07 23.82 10.30
CA CYS A 144 4.29 24.12 9.52
C CYS A 144 4.13 25.33 8.60
N GLU A 145 2.91 25.77 8.30
CA GLU A 145 2.64 26.98 7.53
C GLU A 145 2.80 28.26 8.41
N GLU A 146 2.54 28.13 9.71
CA GLU A 146 2.63 29.24 10.69
C GLU A 146 4.04 29.41 11.26
N ASP A 147 4.97 28.43 11.09
CA ASP A 147 6.38 28.50 11.50
C ASP A 147 7.25 29.13 10.39
#